data_ccc1da322d03ed77234f8b907061e0b9
#
_entry.id   ccc1da322d03ed77234f8b907061e0b9
#
_cell.length_a   1.000
_cell.length_b   1.000
_cell.length_c   1.000
_cell.angle_alpha   90.00
_cell.angle_beta   90.00
_cell.angle_gamma   90.00
#
_symmetry.space_group_name_H-M   'P 1'
#
loop_
_entity.id
_entity.type
_entity.pdbx_description
1 polymer ?
#
loop_
_entity_poly.entity_id
_entity_poly.type
_entity_poly.pdbx_seq_one_letter_code
_entity_poly.pdbx_strand_id
1 'polypeptide(L)'
;MVSITEKVKATLKSQDTEGWFEIHFTRTPGYLWALFFKHLHIHPIAVTLMSIVIGAASGWCFYFNDLGHTLLGIFLLLWANWFDCADGQLARMTGKSTLIGRILDGFAGDVWFFCIYFGICMRLTPTWGWWIWLLAAWAGCWCHSRQCAVADYYRNIHLFFQLGRDRSELDRAAWLTAQYNALHWWSAEWFNKLYLFFYIRYTRSQERQTPQFQQLYTKIQETWEGIIPASFREAFRQKSRPLMPMTNILTFDTRVGVLFASLLVGLPWLYFVAEATVFEGLRYRMVRTHEAFCQQFLNDLPHYQ
;
A
#
# COMPACT_ATOMS: atom_id res chain seq x y z
N MET A 1 2.78 -7.49 -33.29
CA MET A 1 2.26 -6.44 -32.35
C MET A 1 2.48 -6.93 -30.92
N VAL A 2 3.13 -6.12 -30.08
CA VAL A 2 3.28 -6.43 -28.63
C VAL A 2 1.89 -6.38 -28.00
N SER A 3 1.50 -7.41 -27.25
CA SER A 3 0.18 -7.47 -26.60
C SER A 3 0.01 -6.35 -25.56
N ILE A 4 -1.22 -5.94 -25.27
CA ILE A 4 -1.51 -4.94 -24.23
C ILE A 4 -0.95 -5.41 -22.88
N THR A 5 -1.10 -6.69 -22.57
CA THR A 5 -0.58 -7.30 -21.34
C THR A 5 0.94 -7.19 -21.22
N GLU A 6 1.69 -7.35 -22.32
CA GLU A 6 3.15 -7.15 -22.31
C GLU A 6 3.54 -5.69 -22.07
N LYS A 7 2.79 -4.75 -22.67
CA LYS A 7 2.98 -3.32 -22.42
C LYS A 7 2.70 -2.95 -20.96
N VAL A 8 1.63 -3.51 -20.38
CA VAL A 8 1.30 -3.34 -18.95
C VAL A 8 2.42 -3.91 -18.08
N LYS A 9 2.89 -5.14 -18.36
CA LYS A 9 4.00 -5.77 -17.63
C LYS A 9 5.28 -4.94 -17.66
N ALA A 10 5.56 -4.24 -18.75
CA ALA A 10 6.71 -3.33 -18.85
C ALA A 10 6.60 -2.09 -17.95
N THR A 11 5.39 -1.75 -17.50
CA THR A 11 5.14 -0.63 -16.56
C THR A 11 5.12 -1.05 -15.09
N LEU A 12 5.19 -2.35 -14.78
CA LEU A 12 5.20 -2.86 -13.40
C LEU A 12 6.58 -2.65 -12.72
N LYS A 13 6.57 -2.50 -11.41
CA LYS A 13 7.82 -2.48 -10.62
C LYS A 13 8.49 -3.88 -10.65
N SER A 14 7.70 -4.96 -10.46
CA SER A 14 8.14 -6.35 -10.56
C SER A 14 6.98 -7.28 -10.86
N GLN A 15 7.25 -8.39 -11.56
CA GLN A 15 6.26 -9.44 -11.80
C GLN A 15 6.06 -10.38 -10.58
N ASP A 16 7.01 -10.41 -9.65
CA ASP A 16 6.91 -11.23 -8.43
C ASP A 16 5.90 -10.67 -7.43
N THR A 17 5.63 -9.36 -7.48
CA THR A 17 4.78 -8.64 -6.52
C THR A 17 3.34 -8.46 -6.99
N GLU A 18 3.06 -8.66 -8.29
CA GLU A 18 1.74 -8.41 -8.88
C GLU A 18 1.03 -9.74 -9.20
N GLY A 19 -0.18 -9.92 -8.68
CA GLY A 19 -1.00 -11.09 -8.96
C GLY A 19 -1.68 -11.03 -10.34
N TRP A 20 -2.19 -12.20 -10.82
CA TRP A 20 -2.94 -12.26 -12.09
C TRP A 20 -4.17 -11.32 -12.07
N PHE A 21 -4.91 -11.32 -10.96
CA PHE A 21 -6.08 -10.46 -10.79
C PHE A 21 -5.71 -8.98 -10.86
N GLU A 22 -4.68 -8.56 -10.13
CA GLU A 22 -4.19 -7.18 -10.11
C GLU A 22 -3.77 -6.71 -11.51
N ILE A 23 -3.05 -7.54 -12.26
CA ILE A 23 -2.61 -7.21 -13.62
C ILE A 23 -3.81 -6.98 -14.55
N HIS A 24 -4.85 -7.83 -14.50
CA HIS A 24 -5.95 -7.78 -15.46
C HIS A 24 -7.06 -6.80 -15.06
N PHE A 25 -7.42 -6.74 -13.77
CA PHE A 25 -8.57 -5.95 -13.31
C PHE A 25 -8.19 -4.55 -12.77
N THR A 26 -6.93 -4.36 -12.38
CA THR A 26 -6.47 -3.09 -11.80
C THR A 26 -5.48 -2.40 -12.72
N ARG A 27 -4.37 -3.07 -13.08
CA ARG A 27 -3.28 -2.47 -13.87
C ARG A 27 -3.62 -2.24 -15.32
N THR A 28 -4.38 -3.14 -15.95
CA THR A 28 -4.76 -2.99 -17.37
C THR A 28 -5.75 -1.84 -17.60
N PRO A 29 -6.86 -1.70 -16.86
CA PRO A 29 -7.70 -0.50 -16.95
C PRO A 29 -6.95 0.78 -16.60
N GLY A 30 -6.11 0.76 -15.55
CA GLY A 30 -5.25 1.89 -15.20
C GLY A 30 -4.33 2.31 -16.34
N TYR A 31 -3.74 1.35 -17.07
CA TYR A 31 -2.91 1.64 -18.24
C TYR A 31 -3.69 2.32 -19.37
N LEU A 32 -4.92 1.87 -19.63
CA LEU A 32 -5.77 2.50 -20.64
C LEU A 32 -6.11 3.93 -20.27
N TRP A 33 -6.44 4.19 -19.01
CA TRP A 33 -6.64 5.54 -18.48
C TRP A 33 -5.36 6.37 -18.55
N ALA A 34 -4.21 5.81 -18.23
CA ALA A 34 -2.93 6.50 -18.36
C ALA A 34 -2.64 6.94 -19.80
N LEU A 35 -2.94 6.08 -20.80
CA LEU A 35 -2.83 6.44 -22.21
C LEU A 35 -3.78 7.58 -22.60
N PHE A 36 -5.02 7.54 -22.12
CA PHE A 36 -6.01 8.60 -22.34
C PHE A 36 -5.56 9.93 -21.74
N PHE A 37 -5.13 9.94 -20.48
CA PHE A 37 -4.61 11.15 -19.82
C PHE A 37 -3.32 11.67 -20.44
N LYS A 38 -2.45 10.77 -20.92
CA LYS A 38 -1.27 11.13 -21.68
C LYS A 38 -1.63 11.85 -22.98
N HIS A 39 -2.63 11.36 -23.70
CA HIS A 39 -3.12 12.01 -24.93
C HIS A 39 -3.69 13.41 -24.65
N LEU A 40 -4.39 13.58 -23.54
CA LEU A 40 -4.91 14.88 -23.10
C LEU A 40 -3.87 15.78 -22.41
N HIS A 41 -2.61 15.34 -22.30
CA HIS A 41 -1.51 16.06 -21.63
C HIS A 41 -1.79 16.41 -20.16
N ILE A 42 -2.67 15.64 -19.48
CA ILE A 42 -3.02 15.84 -18.07
C ILE A 42 -1.83 15.45 -17.20
N HIS A 43 -1.58 16.27 -16.17
CA HIS A 43 -0.48 16.01 -15.23
C HIS A 43 -0.85 14.87 -14.27
N PRO A 44 0.09 13.94 -13.90
CA PRO A 44 -0.19 12.82 -13.00
C PRO A 44 -0.87 13.24 -11.69
N ILE A 45 -0.40 14.30 -11.04
CA ILE A 45 -1.00 14.84 -9.79
C ILE A 45 -2.49 15.17 -9.95
N ALA A 46 -2.92 15.67 -11.12
CA ALA A 46 -4.34 15.94 -11.34
C ALA A 46 -5.17 14.65 -11.37
N VAL A 47 -4.60 13.55 -11.89
CA VAL A 47 -5.23 12.24 -11.90
C VAL A 47 -5.35 11.69 -10.47
N THR A 48 -4.30 11.83 -9.66
CA THR A 48 -4.35 11.47 -8.23
C THR A 48 -5.42 12.26 -7.48
N LEU A 49 -5.53 13.57 -7.71
CA LEU A 49 -6.58 14.39 -7.07
C LEU A 49 -7.99 13.96 -7.50
N MET A 50 -8.19 13.60 -8.79
CA MET A 50 -9.45 13.05 -9.25
C MET A 50 -9.77 11.71 -8.57
N SER A 51 -8.78 10.82 -8.41
CA SER A 51 -8.96 9.55 -7.71
C SER A 51 -9.38 9.76 -6.25
N ILE A 52 -8.78 10.73 -5.55
CA ILE A 52 -9.14 11.10 -4.16
C ILE A 52 -10.61 11.52 -4.08
N VAL A 53 -11.06 12.42 -4.96
CA VAL A 53 -12.44 12.93 -4.96
C VAL A 53 -13.44 11.82 -5.26
N ILE A 54 -13.18 10.98 -6.27
CA ILE A 54 -14.06 9.88 -6.68
C ILE A 54 -14.12 8.82 -5.56
N GLY A 55 -12.97 8.46 -4.96
CA GLY A 55 -12.92 7.50 -3.86
C GLY A 55 -13.60 8.01 -2.59
N ALA A 56 -13.46 9.29 -2.25
CA ALA A 56 -14.21 9.92 -1.15
C ALA A 56 -15.73 9.89 -1.42
N ALA A 57 -16.16 10.15 -2.65
CA ALA A 57 -17.57 10.06 -3.05
C ALA A 57 -18.14 8.65 -2.90
N SER A 58 -17.33 7.58 -3.08
CA SER A 58 -17.76 6.22 -2.81
C SER A 58 -18.14 6.01 -1.34
N GLY A 59 -17.36 6.57 -0.41
CA GLY A 59 -17.65 6.54 1.03
C GLY A 59 -18.97 7.24 1.37
N TRP A 60 -19.28 8.36 0.70
CA TRP A 60 -20.57 9.03 0.82
C TRP A 60 -21.72 8.15 0.33
N CYS A 61 -21.55 7.41 -0.78
CA CYS A 61 -22.57 6.48 -1.27
C CYS A 61 -22.86 5.36 -0.25
N PHE A 62 -21.87 4.88 0.48
CA PHE A 62 -22.05 3.81 1.47
C PHE A 62 -22.77 4.25 2.77
N TYR A 63 -22.99 5.54 2.94
CA TYR A 63 -23.90 6.05 3.97
C TYR A 63 -25.34 5.63 3.73
N PHE A 64 -25.80 5.59 2.49
CA PHE A 64 -27.17 5.23 2.13
C PHE A 64 -27.41 3.72 2.25
N ASN A 65 -28.66 3.32 2.63
CA ASN A 65 -29.00 1.91 2.88
C ASN A 65 -29.81 1.30 1.72
N ASP A 66 -29.50 1.68 0.50
CA ASP A 66 -30.16 1.15 -0.69
C ASP A 66 -29.14 0.55 -1.67
N LEU A 67 -29.64 -0.36 -2.52
CA LEU A 67 -28.81 -1.05 -3.49
C LEU A 67 -28.22 -0.12 -4.55
N GLY A 68 -28.97 0.91 -4.96
CA GLY A 68 -28.52 1.85 -5.99
C GLY A 68 -27.27 2.60 -5.57
N HIS A 69 -27.29 3.23 -4.38
CA HIS A 69 -26.11 3.91 -3.84
C HIS A 69 -24.98 2.92 -3.52
N THR A 70 -25.29 1.72 -3.03
CA THR A 70 -24.26 0.69 -2.81
C THR A 70 -23.52 0.34 -4.11
N LEU A 71 -24.25 0.07 -5.20
CA LEU A 71 -23.64 -0.24 -6.51
C LEU A 71 -22.88 0.94 -7.09
N LEU A 72 -23.41 2.17 -6.94
CA LEU A 72 -22.71 3.38 -7.37
C LEU A 72 -21.41 3.56 -6.57
N GLY A 73 -21.43 3.38 -5.27
CA GLY A 73 -20.25 3.46 -4.41
C GLY A 73 -19.18 2.42 -4.78
N ILE A 74 -19.59 1.19 -5.06
CA ILE A 74 -18.72 0.12 -5.57
C ILE A 74 -18.05 0.54 -6.88
N PHE A 75 -18.85 1.03 -7.84
CA PHE A 75 -18.34 1.50 -9.12
C PHE A 75 -17.34 2.67 -8.97
N LEU A 76 -17.69 3.66 -8.14
CA LEU A 76 -16.83 4.82 -7.89
C LEU A 76 -15.49 4.40 -7.23
N LEU A 77 -15.51 3.45 -6.30
CA LEU A 77 -14.28 3.00 -5.64
C LEU A 77 -13.37 2.22 -6.61
N LEU A 78 -13.93 1.39 -7.48
CA LEU A 78 -13.16 0.73 -8.54
C LEU A 78 -12.58 1.76 -9.52
N TRP A 79 -13.35 2.76 -9.88
CA TRP A 79 -12.89 3.83 -10.77
C TRP A 79 -11.79 4.67 -10.15
N ALA A 80 -11.91 5.02 -8.87
CA ALA A 80 -10.85 5.69 -8.13
C ALA A 80 -9.54 4.88 -8.13
N ASN A 81 -9.62 3.56 -7.91
CA ASN A 81 -8.46 2.66 -7.96
C ASN A 81 -7.82 2.59 -9.36
N TRP A 82 -8.61 2.61 -10.43
CA TRP A 82 -8.07 2.69 -11.79
C TRP A 82 -7.34 4.00 -12.06
N PHE A 83 -7.83 5.13 -11.55
CA PHE A 83 -7.17 6.42 -11.69
C PHE A 83 -5.88 6.49 -10.88
N ASP A 84 -5.87 5.95 -9.68
CA ASP A 84 -4.69 5.80 -8.84
C ASP A 84 -3.61 4.95 -9.54
N CYS A 85 -4.00 3.81 -10.10
CA CYS A 85 -3.08 3.04 -10.94
C CYS A 85 -2.60 3.80 -12.18
N ALA A 86 -3.47 4.63 -12.76
CA ALA A 86 -3.15 5.39 -13.97
C ALA A 86 -2.15 6.50 -13.71
N ASP A 87 -2.21 7.21 -12.58
CA ASP A 87 -1.31 8.32 -12.28
C ASP A 87 0.16 7.88 -12.15
N GLY A 88 0.41 6.77 -11.43
CA GLY A 88 1.74 6.19 -11.32
C GLY A 88 2.28 5.67 -12.65
N GLN A 89 1.43 5.07 -13.49
CA GLN A 89 1.82 4.64 -14.84
C GLN A 89 2.08 5.84 -15.75
N LEU A 90 1.24 6.87 -15.69
CA LEU A 90 1.40 8.13 -16.42
C LEU A 90 2.69 8.85 -16.02
N ALA A 91 2.99 8.91 -14.72
CA ALA A 91 4.21 9.50 -14.21
C ALA A 91 5.46 8.80 -14.78
N ARG A 92 5.46 7.46 -14.80
CA ARG A 92 6.55 6.66 -15.41
C ARG A 92 6.66 6.86 -16.92
N MET A 93 5.55 6.87 -17.66
CA MET A 93 5.53 7.05 -19.11
C MET A 93 5.91 8.46 -19.56
N THR A 94 5.78 9.46 -18.71
CA THR A 94 6.05 10.86 -19.05
C THR A 94 7.32 11.39 -18.39
N GLY A 95 7.97 10.63 -17.51
CA GLY A 95 9.12 11.07 -16.71
C GLY A 95 8.78 12.16 -15.69
N LYS A 96 7.48 12.34 -15.35
CA LYS A 96 6.98 13.39 -14.44
C LYS A 96 6.74 12.87 -13.02
N SER A 97 7.59 11.99 -12.53
CA SER A 97 7.52 11.57 -11.12
C SER A 97 7.98 12.70 -10.21
N THR A 98 7.15 13.07 -9.25
CA THR A 98 7.45 14.12 -8.25
C THR A 98 7.26 13.58 -6.84
N LEU A 99 7.98 14.18 -5.86
CA LEU A 99 7.79 13.85 -4.46
C LEU A 99 6.33 14.10 -4.01
N ILE A 100 5.75 15.23 -4.40
CA ILE A 100 4.35 15.59 -4.08
C ILE A 100 3.38 14.57 -4.67
N GLY A 101 3.60 14.11 -5.92
CA GLY A 101 2.77 13.07 -6.54
C GLY A 101 2.79 11.77 -5.73
N ARG A 102 3.98 11.32 -5.29
CA ARG A 102 4.14 10.12 -4.47
C ARG A 102 3.47 10.25 -3.09
N ILE A 103 3.52 11.44 -2.49
CA ILE A 103 2.85 11.73 -1.22
C ILE A 103 1.33 11.63 -1.38
N LEU A 104 0.78 12.24 -2.42
CA LEU A 104 -0.66 12.24 -2.68
C LEU A 104 -1.17 10.84 -3.04
N ASP A 105 -0.42 10.07 -3.83
CA ASP A 105 -0.67 8.68 -4.15
C ASP A 105 -0.79 7.83 -2.87
N GLY A 106 0.20 7.89 -1.98
CA GLY A 106 0.14 7.19 -0.68
C GLY A 106 -1.01 7.65 0.22
N PHE A 107 -1.42 8.92 0.13
CA PHE A 107 -2.50 9.50 0.94
C PHE A 107 -3.91 9.22 0.35
N ALA A 108 -4.01 8.95 -0.93
CA ALA A 108 -5.30 8.74 -1.61
C ALA A 108 -6.10 7.60 -0.98
N GLY A 109 -5.47 6.45 -0.78
CA GLY A 109 -6.08 5.30 -0.11
C GLY A 109 -6.57 5.60 1.30
N ASP A 110 -5.79 6.33 2.09
CA ASP A 110 -6.17 6.72 3.46
C ASP A 110 -7.44 7.58 3.46
N VAL A 111 -7.57 8.54 2.52
CA VAL A 111 -8.77 9.37 2.38
C VAL A 111 -9.98 8.53 1.99
N TRP A 112 -9.84 7.61 1.03
CA TRP A 112 -10.95 6.75 0.61
C TRP A 112 -11.46 5.92 1.78
N PHE A 113 -10.58 5.21 2.46
CA PHE A 113 -10.96 4.36 3.57
C PHE A 113 -11.50 5.16 4.75
N PHE A 114 -10.96 6.34 5.05
CA PHE A 114 -11.54 7.24 6.05
C PHE A 114 -13.00 7.59 5.72
N CYS A 115 -13.28 8.01 4.47
CA CYS A 115 -14.64 8.34 4.03
C CYS A 115 -15.57 7.11 4.06
N ILE A 116 -15.07 5.93 3.68
CA ILE A 116 -15.81 4.66 3.71
C ILE A 116 -16.17 4.29 5.15
N TYR A 117 -15.21 4.29 6.07
CA TYR A 117 -15.45 3.98 7.49
C TYR A 117 -16.42 4.98 8.10
N PHE A 118 -16.24 6.27 7.80
CA PHE A 118 -17.12 7.33 8.28
C PHE A 118 -18.55 7.13 7.76
N GLY A 119 -18.74 6.91 6.45
CA GLY A 119 -20.06 6.69 5.83
C GLY A 119 -20.78 5.47 6.43
N ILE A 120 -20.08 4.35 6.58
CA ILE A 120 -20.63 3.14 7.21
C ILE A 120 -20.99 3.38 8.68
N CYS A 121 -20.14 4.07 9.44
CA CYS A 121 -20.43 4.41 10.84
C CYS A 121 -21.68 5.28 10.96
N MET A 122 -21.78 6.32 10.14
CA MET A 122 -22.99 7.18 10.12
C MET A 122 -24.25 6.38 9.80
N ARG A 123 -24.19 5.47 8.82
CA ARG A 123 -25.30 4.56 8.47
C ARG A 123 -25.73 3.67 9.63
N LEU A 124 -24.75 3.15 10.40
CA LEU A 124 -25.01 2.16 11.46
C LEU A 124 -25.25 2.79 12.83
N THR A 125 -24.93 4.05 13.04
CA THR A 125 -25.12 4.73 14.34
C THR A 125 -26.54 4.63 14.91
N PRO A 126 -27.64 4.72 14.11
CA PRO A 126 -28.98 4.58 14.65
C PRO A 126 -29.28 3.21 15.28
N THR A 127 -28.59 2.14 14.84
CA THR A 127 -28.82 0.77 15.32
C THR A 127 -27.78 0.30 16.32
N TRP A 128 -26.53 0.73 16.18
CA TRP A 128 -25.39 0.28 17.00
C TRP A 128 -24.93 1.33 18.02
N GLY A 129 -25.45 2.58 17.95
CA GLY A 129 -24.96 3.68 18.78
C GLY A 129 -23.46 3.94 18.56
N TRP A 130 -22.77 4.38 19.62
CA TRP A 130 -21.35 4.72 19.59
C TRP A 130 -20.40 3.51 19.46
N TRP A 131 -20.87 2.31 19.71
CA TRP A 131 -20.05 1.10 19.64
C TRP A 131 -19.49 0.85 18.26
N ILE A 132 -20.23 1.22 17.20
CA ILE A 132 -19.75 1.07 15.82
C ILE A 132 -18.52 1.94 15.53
N TRP A 133 -18.45 3.13 16.11
CA TRP A 133 -17.31 4.04 15.98
C TRP A 133 -16.06 3.49 16.67
N LEU A 134 -16.21 2.86 17.83
CA LEU A 134 -15.10 2.22 18.53
C LEU A 134 -14.58 1.02 17.73
N LEU A 135 -15.48 0.19 17.19
CA LEU A 135 -15.11 -0.92 16.33
C LEU A 135 -14.39 -0.43 15.06
N ALA A 136 -14.94 0.59 14.40
CA ALA A 136 -14.35 1.19 13.19
C ALA A 136 -12.99 1.84 13.48
N ALA A 137 -12.84 2.54 14.60
CA ALA A 137 -11.56 3.13 15.00
C ALA A 137 -10.50 2.04 15.26
N TRP A 138 -10.88 0.97 15.95
CA TRP A 138 -10.00 -0.18 16.15
C TRP A 138 -9.61 -0.83 14.82
N ALA A 139 -10.60 -1.16 13.97
CA ALA A 139 -10.38 -1.77 12.67
C ALA A 139 -9.54 -0.88 11.74
N GLY A 140 -9.88 0.41 11.61
CA GLY A 140 -9.24 1.35 10.70
C GLY A 140 -7.90 1.87 11.20
N CYS A 141 -7.89 2.55 12.35
CA CYS A 141 -6.68 3.24 12.82
C CYS A 141 -5.61 2.29 13.35
N TRP A 142 -6.02 1.13 13.91
CA TRP A 142 -5.08 0.18 14.49
C TRP A 142 -4.77 -0.99 13.58
N CYS A 143 -5.78 -1.74 13.12
CA CYS A 143 -5.58 -2.96 12.36
C CYS A 143 -5.20 -2.65 10.89
N HIS A 144 -6.03 -1.92 10.17
CA HIS A 144 -5.84 -1.58 8.75
C HIS A 144 -4.50 -0.91 8.49
N SER A 145 -4.18 0.16 9.23
CA SER A 145 -2.93 0.90 9.08
C SER A 145 -1.70 0.01 9.25
N ARG A 146 -1.71 -0.89 10.24
CA ARG A 146 -0.60 -1.82 10.49
C ARG A 146 -0.49 -2.92 9.44
N GLN A 147 -1.62 -3.41 8.93
CA GLN A 147 -1.68 -4.41 7.87
C GLN A 147 -1.11 -3.86 6.56
N CYS A 148 -1.55 -2.67 6.16
CA CYS A 148 -1.03 -1.99 4.97
C CYS A 148 0.46 -1.68 5.10
N ALA A 149 0.89 -1.14 6.25
CA ALA A 149 2.29 -0.81 6.50
C ALA A 149 3.21 -2.02 6.38
N VAL A 150 2.83 -3.18 6.94
CA VAL A 150 3.63 -4.40 6.86
C VAL A 150 3.61 -4.99 5.44
N ALA A 151 2.45 -5.02 4.79
CA ALA A 151 2.33 -5.54 3.43
C ALA A 151 3.20 -4.75 2.44
N ASP A 152 3.14 -3.41 2.51
CA ASP A 152 4.00 -2.52 1.72
C ASP A 152 5.48 -2.73 2.04
N TYR A 153 5.84 -2.81 3.32
CA TYR A 153 7.22 -2.99 3.74
C TYR A 153 7.82 -4.31 3.22
N TYR A 154 7.08 -5.42 3.30
CA TYR A 154 7.57 -6.71 2.81
C TYR A 154 7.68 -6.75 1.29
N ARG A 155 6.79 -6.05 0.59
CA ARG A 155 6.91 -5.84 -0.86
C ARG A 155 8.20 -5.06 -1.19
N ASN A 156 8.49 -3.99 -0.45
CA ASN A 156 9.70 -3.18 -0.63
C ASN A 156 10.98 -3.94 -0.25
N ILE A 157 10.96 -4.77 0.82
CA ILE A 157 12.07 -5.67 1.16
C ILE A 157 12.33 -6.67 0.02
N HIS A 158 11.29 -7.30 -0.51
CA HIS A 158 11.43 -8.23 -1.64
C HIS A 158 12.03 -7.55 -2.87
N LEU A 159 11.54 -6.36 -3.22
CA LEU A 159 12.06 -5.56 -4.32
C LEU A 159 13.52 -5.14 -4.11
N PHE A 160 13.91 -4.82 -2.88
CA PHE A 160 15.29 -4.49 -2.54
C PHE A 160 16.26 -5.64 -2.87
N PHE A 161 15.93 -6.86 -2.47
CA PHE A 161 16.76 -8.03 -2.80
C PHE A 161 16.66 -8.43 -4.27
N GLN A 162 15.55 -8.18 -4.95
CA GLN A 162 15.38 -8.48 -6.37
C GLN A 162 16.05 -7.47 -7.30
N LEU A 163 15.81 -6.17 -7.09
CA LEU A 163 16.15 -5.10 -8.03
C LEU A 163 17.24 -4.15 -7.53
N GLY A 164 17.58 -4.21 -6.24
CA GLY A 164 18.51 -3.29 -5.60
C GLY A 164 17.86 -2.06 -5.01
N ARG A 165 18.69 -1.19 -4.39
CA ARG A 165 18.26 -0.02 -3.62
C ARG A 165 17.55 1.03 -4.48
N ASP A 166 18.00 1.25 -5.70
CA ASP A 166 17.50 2.33 -6.56
C ASP A 166 16.04 2.10 -7.04
N ARG A 167 15.56 0.86 -6.95
CA ARG A 167 14.20 0.46 -7.37
C ARG A 167 13.31 0.01 -6.22
N SER A 168 13.76 0.15 -4.99
CA SER A 168 13.01 -0.16 -3.77
C SER A 168 12.86 1.05 -2.89
N GLU A 169 11.70 1.20 -2.25
CA GLU A 169 11.42 2.28 -1.29
C GLU A 169 11.66 1.76 0.14
N LEU A 170 12.88 1.21 0.37
CA LEU A 170 13.28 0.68 1.67
C LEU A 170 14.01 1.76 2.47
N ASP A 171 13.24 2.74 2.95
CA ASP A 171 13.77 3.83 3.76
C ASP A 171 13.92 3.43 5.24
N ARG A 172 14.83 4.12 5.94
CA ARG A 172 15.04 3.95 7.37
C ARG A 172 14.60 5.18 8.14
N ALA A 173 13.89 4.95 9.25
CA ALA A 173 13.37 6.02 10.10
C ALA A 173 14.47 6.93 10.65
N ALA A 174 15.67 6.40 10.91
CA ALA A 174 16.81 7.17 11.36
C ALA A 174 17.25 8.21 10.32
N TRP A 175 17.38 7.80 9.05
CA TRP A 175 17.74 8.68 7.93
C TRP A 175 16.67 9.75 7.67
N LEU A 176 15.41 9.34 7.63
CA LEU A 176 14.27 10.26 7.48
C LEU A 176 14.20 11.28 8.63
N THR A 177 14.53 10.85 9.86
CA THR A 177 14.58 11.74 11.04
C THR A 177 15.68 12.78 10.90
N ALA A 178 16.84 12.42 10.36
CA ALA A 178 17.91 13.37 10.09
C ALA A 178 17.48 14.44 9.08
N GLN A 179 16.81 14.03 8.00
CA GLN A 179 16.23 14.97 7.00
C GLN A 179 15.18 15.89 7.64
N TYR A 180 14.26 15.33 8.42
CA TYR A 180 13.24 16.11 9.14
C TYR A 180 13.84 17.18 10.04
N ASN A 181 14.91 16.86 10.77
CA ASN A 181 15.59 17.79 11.67
C ASN A 181 16.33 18.92 10.91
N ALA A 182 16.75 18.67 9.67
CA ALA A 182 17.38 19.68 8.82
C ALA A 182 16.39 20.71 8.25
N LEU A 183 15.08 20.41 8.24
CA LEU A 183 14.05 21.31 7.73
C LEU A 183 13.49 22.22 8.82
N HIS A 184 13.04 23.42 8.44
CA HIS A 184 12.39 24.38 9.34
C HIS A 184 10.90 24.54 8.99
N TRP A 185 10.02 24.66 10.03
CA TRP A 185 8.57 24.83 9.84
C TRP A 185 8.19 26.13 9.12
N TRP A 186 9.01 27.15 9.21
CA TRP A 186 8.77 28.47 8.64
C TRP A 186 9.50 28.67 7.30
N SER A 187 10.00 27.60 6.69
CA SER A 187 10.64 27.63 5.36
C SER A 187 9.62 27.32 4.25
N ALA A 188 10.00 27.58 3.00
CA ALA A 188 9.21 27.16 1.83
C ALA A 188 9.00 25.62 1.77
N GLU A 189 9.77 24.86 2.54
CA GLU A 189 9.72 23.39 2.60
C GLU A 189 8.87 22.84 3.75
N TRP A 190 8.02 23.66 4.39
CA TRP A 190 7.14 23.24 5.49
C TRP A 190 6.29 22.01 5.15
N PHE A 191 5.86 21.89 3.89
CA PHE A 191 5.07 20.75 3.40
C PHE A 191 5.91 19.46 3.39
N ASN A 192 7.17 19.53 2.98
CA ASN A 192 8.10 18.40 3.04
C ASN A 192 8.34 17.97 4.50
N LYS A 193 8.44 18.93 5.41
CA LYS A 193 8.58 18.65 6.85
C LYS A 193 7.35 17.96 7.43
N LEU A 194 6.15 18.42 7.06
CA LEU A 194 4.88 17.80 7.47
C LEU A 194 4.77 16.36 6.94
N TYR A 195 5.12 16.15 5.67
CA TYR A 195 5.18 14.82 5.08
C TYR A 195 6.14 13.90 5.84
N LEU A 196 7.39 14.33 6.06
CA LEU A 196 8.38 13.56 6.78
C LEU A 196 7.90 13.20 8.20
N PHE A 197 7.16 14.08 8.87
CA PHE A 197 6.58 13.78 10.19
C PHE A 197 5.67 12.54 10.15
N PHE A 198 4.77 12.42 9.18
CA PHE A 198 3.90 11.26 9.03
C PHE A 198 4.67 10.04 8.49
N TYR A 199 5.52 10.24 7.51
CA TYR A 199 6.29 9.16 6.89
C TYR A 199 7.28 8.50 7.86
N ILE A 200 7.91 9.25 8.75
CA ILE A 200 8.74 8.70 9.84
C ILE A 200 7.92 7.82 10.78
N ARG A 201 6.70 8.24 11.12
CA ARG A 201 5.81 7.43 11.99
C ARG A 201 5.41 6.13 11.31
N TYR A 202 5.10 6.20 10.03
CA TYR A 202 4.80 5.04 9.20
C TYR A 202 5.99 4.07 9.13
N THR A 203 7.17 4.56 8.75
CA THR A 203 8.40 3.76 8.68
C THR A 203 8.79 3.17 10.04
N ARG A 204 8.67 3.93 11.14
CA ARG A 204 8.88 3.39 12.50
C ARG A 204 7.91 2.27 12.85
N SER A 205 6.66 2.35 12.37
CA SER A 205 5.68 1.26 12.57
C SER A 205 6.11 0.00 11.83
N GLN A 206 6.66 0.12 10.62
CA GLN A 206 7.23 -0.98 9.84
C GLN A 206 8.44 -1.61 10.56
N GLU A 207 9.41 -0.79 10.95
CA GLU A 207 10.62 -1.25 11.65
C GLU A 207 10.30 -1.96 12.98
N ARG A 208 9.36 -1.44 13.78
CA ARG A 208 8.93 -2.08 15.04
C ARG A 208 8.30 -3.44 14.87
N GLN A 209 7.66 -3.69 13.72
CA GLN A 209 7.01 -4.97 13.42
C GLN A 209 8.01 -6.01 12.86
N THR A 210 9.24 -5.60 12.53
CA THR A 210 10.23 -6.42 11.83
C THR A 210 11.61 -6.41 12.49
N PRO A 211 11.74 -6.70 13.80
CA PRO A 211 12.99 -6.57 14.54
C PRO A 211 14.11 -7.48 14.01
N GLN A 212 13.82 -8.72 13.57
CA GLN A 212 14.83 -9.62 13.03
C GLN A 212 15.34 -9.15 11.68
N PHE A 213 14.43 -8.62 10.83
CA PHE A 213 14.85 -8.01 9.57
C PHE A 213 15.75 -6.79 9.82
N GLN A 214 15.45 -5.94 10.82
CA GLN A 214 16.31 -4.78 11.12
C GLN A 214 17.72 -5.20 11.52
N GLN A 215 17.86 -6.27 12.33
CA GLN A 215 19.16 -6.83 12.71
C GLN A 215 19.89 -7.40 11.48
N LEU A 216 19.19 -8.19 10.66
CA LEU A 216 19.73 -8.75 9.43
C LEU A 216 20.21 -7.64 8.49
N TYR A 217 19.38 -6.63 8.24
CA TYR A 217 19.71 -5.52 7.35
C TYR A 217 20.94 -4.74 7.84
N THR A 218 21.03 -4.46 9.15
CA THR A 218 22.19 -3.79 9.74
C THR A 218 23.45 -4.63 9.54
N LYS A 219 23.35 -5.94 9.82
CA LYS A 219 24.49 -6.85 9.65
C LYS A 219 24.94 -6.98 8.20
N ILE A 220 24.01 -7.02 7.25
CA ILE A 220 24.29 -6.99 5.81
C ILE A 220 25.07 -5.73 5.42
N GLN A 221 24.66 -4.56 5.94
CA GLN A 221 25.35 -3.30 5.62
C GLN A 221 26.77 -3.26 6.22
N GLU A 222 26.97 -3.79 7.43
CA GLU A 222 28.28 -3.89 8.07
C GLU A 222 29.21 -4.86 7.33
N THR A 223 28.67 -5.98 6.81
CA THR A 223 29.46 -7.05 6.21
C THR A 223 29.85 -6.75 4.77
N TRP A 224 28.93 -6.16 3.99
CA TRP A 224 29.10 -6.03 2.54
C TRP A 224 29.06 -4.57 2.02
N GLU A 225 29.02 -3.59 2.92
CA GLU A 225 29.05 -2.15 2.57
C GLU A 225 28.07 -1.76 1.45
N GLY A 226 26.94 -2.49 1.37
CA GLY A 226 25.87 -2.27 0.36
C GLY A 226 26.00 -3.12 -0.91
N ILE A 227 27.08 -3.89 -1.10
CA ILE A 227 27.26 -4.78 -2.26
C ILE A 227 26.90 -6.22 -1.86
N ILE A 228 25.61 -6.53 -1.86
CA ILE A 228 25.10 -7.83 -1.42
C ILE A 228 25.40 -8.91 -2.47
N PRO A 229 26.01 -10.07 -2.10
CA PRO A 229 26.27 -11.17 -3.02
C PRO A 229 25.02 -11.66 -3.74
N ALA A 230 25.15 -11.99 -5.03
CA ALA A 230 24.04 -12.46 -5.85
C ALA A 230 23.40 -13.75 -5.29
N SER A 231 24.22 -14.65 -4.72
CA SER A 231 23.77 -15.88 -4.07
C SER A 231 22.85 -15.61 -2.88
N PHE A 232 23.20 -14.64 -2.03
CA PHE A 232 22.37 -14.22 -0.90
C PHE A 232 21.06 -13.57 -1.37
N ARG A 233 21.14 -12.66 -2.35
CA ARG A 233 19.97 -11.98 -2.92
C ARG A 233 18.96 -12.98 -3.48
N GLU A 234 19.42 -13.96 -4.25
CA GLU A 234 18.54 -14.98 -4.83
C GLU A 234 17.96 -15.92 -3.75
N ALA A 235 18.76 -16.35 -2.77
CA ALA A 235 18.28 -17.16 -1.65
C ALA A 235 17.19 -16.43 -0.86
N PHE A 236 17.40 -15.14 -0.55
CA PHE A 236 16.40 -14.32 0.14
C PHE A 236 15.12 -14.15 -0.71
N ARG A 237 15.27 -13.86 -2.01
CA ARG A 237 14.15 -13.74 -2.96
C ARG A 237 13.31 -15.03 -3.00
N GLN A 238 13.93 -16.19 -3.06
CA GLN A 238 13.22 -17.48 -3.05
C GLN A 238 12.40 -17.69 -1.78
N LYS A 239 12.89 -17.26 -0.61
CA LYS A 239 12.17 -17.35 0.66
C LYS A 239 11.07 -16.29 0.82
N SER A 240 11.26 -15.08 0.30
CA SER A 240 10.30 -13.98 0.41
C SER A 240 9.19 -14.05 -0.64
N ARG A 241 9.45 -14.61 -1.84
CA ARG A 241 8.48 -14.72 -2.92
C ARG A 241 7.16 -15.41 -2.53
N PRO A 242 7.14 -16.52 -1.76
CA PRO A 242 5.90 -17.17 -1.32
C PRO A 242 5.03 -16.30 -0.39
N LEU A 243 5.57 -15.22 0.19
CA LEU A 243 4.81 -14.28 1.01
C LEU A 243 4.10 -13.20 0.18
N MET A 244 4.49 -12.98 -1.07
CA MET A 244 3.90 -11.92 -1.91
C MET A 244 2.37 -12.07 -2.11
N PRO A 245 1.80 -13.28 -2.29
CA PRO A 245 0.34 -13.44 -2.30
C PRO A 245 -0.34 -12.97 -1.00
N MET A 246 0.32 -13.15 0.16
CA MET A 246 -0.23 -12.68 1.45
C MET A 246 -0.19 -11.14 1.54
N THR A 247 0.86 -10.49 1.02
CA THR A 247 0.90 -9.03 0.94
C THR A 247 -0.23 -8.50 0.06
N ASN A 248 -0.54 -9.18 -1.06
CA ASN A 248 -1.63 -8.79 -1.97
C ASN A 248 -3.01 -8.94 -1.31
N ILE A 249 -3.22 -9.97 -0.47
CA ILE A 249 -4.47 -10.13 0.29
C ILE A 249 -4.65 -8.98 1.30
N LEU A 250 -3.58 -8.52 1.92
CA LEU A 250 -3.62 -7.42 2.91
C LEU A 250 -3.68 -6.02 2.27
N THR A 251 -3.60 -5.92 0.95
CA THR A 251 -3.74 -4.67 0.21
C THR A 251 -5.16 -4.46 -0.33
N PHE A 252 -5.33 -3.63 -1.33
CA PHE A 252 -6.62 -3.10 -1.78
C PHE A 252 -7.60 -4.18 -2.26
N ASP A 253 -7.23 -5.04 -3.19
CA ASP A 253 -8.20 -5.85 -3.96
C ASP A 253 -9.04 -6.79 -3.10
N THR A 254 -8.41 -7.62 -2.27
CA THR A 254 -9.12 -8.57 -1.39
C THR A 254 -9.93 -7.84 -0.32
N ARG A 255 -9.36 -6.77 0.24
CA ARG A 255 -9.99 -5.93 1.24
C ARG A 255 -11.28 -5.30 0.73
N VAL A 256 -11.22 -4.73 -0.45
CA VAL A 256 -12.38 -4.14 -1.13
C VAL A 256 -13.40 -5.21 -1.53
N GLY A 257 -12.96 -6.39 -1.92
CA GLY A 257 -13.85 -7.53 -2.16
C GLY A 257 -14.67 -7.91 -0.92
N VAL A 258 -14.04 -7.96 0.27
CA VAL A 258 -14.74 -8.21 1.54
C VAL A 258 -15.68 -7.05 1.91
N LEU A 259 -15.27 -5.81 1.69
CA LEU A 259 -16.13 -4.63 1.86
C LEU A 259 -17.38 -4.74 0.98
N PHE A 260 -17.22 -5.01 -0.30
CA PHE A 260 -18.34 -5.13 -1.24
C PHE A 260 -19.30 -6.27 -0.86
N ALA A 261 -18.75 -7.44 -0.50
CA ALA A 261 -19.55 -8.55 -0.04
C ALA A 261 -20.39 -8.16 1.20
N SER A 262 -19.78 -7.50 2.19
CA SER A 262 -20.46 -7.06 3.41
C SER A 262 -21.58 -6.05 3.16
N LEU A 263 -21.35 -5.12 2.22
CA LEU A 263 -22.33 -4.11 1.81
C LEU A 263 -23.51 -4.74 1.05
N LEU A 264 -23.24 -5.67 0.11
CA LEU A 264 -24.25 -6.33 -0.71
C LEU A 264 -25.15 -7.28 0.11
N VAL A 265 -24.59 -7.91 1.17
CA VAL A 265 -25.34 -8.74 2.11
C VAL A 265 -26.13 -7.87 3.12
N GLY A 266 -25.93 -6.54 3.13
CA GLY A 266 -26.59 -5.62 4.06
C GLY A 266 -26.03 -5.64 5.49
N LEU A 267 -24.83 -6.20 5.68
CA LEU A 267 -24.14 -6.30 6.97
C LEU A 267 -22.76 -5.61 6.94
N PRO A 268 -22.70 -4.28 6.68
CA PRO A 268 -21.43 -3.57 6.48
C PRO A 268 -20.49 -3.62 7.71
N TRP A 269 -20.98 -3.83 8.91
CA TRP A 269 -20.15 -4.02 10.10
C TRP A 269 -19.25 -5.27 10.03
N LEU A 270 -19.61 -6.28 9.22
CA LEU A 270 -18.79 -7.48 9.01
C LEU A 270 -17.43 -7.13 8.42
N TYR A 271 -17.35 -6.06 7.63
CA TYR A 271 -16.08 -5.57 7.11
C TYR A 271 -15.12 -5.18 8.25
N PHE A 272 -15.59 -4.43 9.24
CA PHE A 272 -14.77 -4.04 10.39
C PHE A 272 -14.33 -5.25 11.24
N VAL A 273 -15.21 -6.24 11.39
CA VAL A 273 -14.87 -7.49 12.08
C VAL A 273 -13.81 -8.27 11.28
N ALA A 274 -13.95 -8.39 9.97
CA ALA A 274 -12.96 -9.06 9.12
C ALA A 274 -11.58 -8.38 9.21
N GLU A 275 -11.53 -7.04 9.22
CA GLU A 275 -10.32 -6.26 9.44
C GLU A 275 -9.65 -6.57 10.79
N ALA A 276 -10.45 -6.61 11.85
CA ALA A 276 -9.94 -6.81 13.21
C ALA A 276 -9.59 -8.27 13.52
N THR A 277 -10.05 -9.23 12.71
CA THR A 277 -9.85 -10.66 12.98
C THR A 277 -9.08 -11.35 11.86
N VAL A 278 -9.70 -11.54 10.69
CA VAL A 278 -9.14 -12.34 9.59
C VAL A 278 -7.87 -11.70 9.05
N PHE A 279 -7.92 -10.41 8.68
CA PHE A 279 -6.75 -9.72 8.14
C PHE A 279 -5.66 -9.53 9.20
N GLU A 280 -6.03 -9.30 10.45
CA GLU A 280 -5.05 -9.21 11.55
C GLU A 280 -4.37 -10.57 11.82
N GLY A 281 -5.11 -11.68 11.75
CA GLY A 281 -4.55 -13.03 11.82
C GLY A 281 -3.59 -13.33 10.67
N LEU A 282 -3.93 -12.93 9.44
CA LEU A 282 -3.05 -13.03 8.26
C LEU A 282 -1.79 -12.19 8.42
N ARG A 283 -1.92 -10.94 8.89
CA ARG A 283 -0.77 -10.08 9.21
C ARG A 283 0.16 -10.74 10.22
N TYR A 284 -0.38 -11.24 11.32
CA TYR A 284 0.41 -11.91 12.36
C TYR A 284 1.16 -13.12 11.80
N ARG A 285 0.49 -13.97 11.01
CA ARG A 285 1.12 -15.12 10.35
C ARG A 285 2.24 -14.69 9.40
N MET A 286 2.00 -13.67 8.59
CA MET A 286 2.97 -13.14 7.64
C MET A 286 4.22 -12.59 8.36
N VAL A 287 4.02 -11.79 9.41
CA VAL A 287 5.12 -11.25 10.22
C VAL A 287 5.93 -12.38 10.85
N ARG A 288 5.26 -13.33 11.49
CA ARG A 288 5.95 -14.47 12.12
C ARG A 288 6.78 -15.28 11.13
N THR A 289 6.27 -15.53 9.93
CA THR A 289 6.98 -16.27 8.89
C THR A 289 8.18 -15.48 8.37
N HIS A 290 8.01 -14.19 8.10
CA HIS A 290 9.08 -13.33 7.61
C HIS A 290 10.20 -13.19 8.64
N GLU A 291 9.88 -12.90 9.89
CA GLU A 291 10.87 -12.75 10.96
C GLU A 291 11.62 -14.06 11.22
N ALA A 292 10.94 -15.22 11.14
CA ALA A 292 11.58 -16.51 11.32
C ALA A 292 12.65 -16.77 10.25
N PHE A 293 12.38 -16.50 8.98
CA PHE A 293 13.42 -16.69 7.97
C PHE A 293 14.50 -15.61 8.00
N CYS A 294 14.18 -14.37 8.39
CA CYS A 294 15.20 -13.34 8.63
C CYS A 294 16.20 -13.78 9.72
N GLN A 295 15.70 -14.38 10.80
CA GLN A 295 16.55 -14.95 11.84
C GLN A 295 17.44 -16.08 11.31
N GLN A 296 16.92 -16.95 10.43
CA GLN A 296 17.73 -18.00 9.78
C GLN A 296 18.84 -17.37 8.94
N PHE A 297 18.52 -16.40 8.07
CA PHE A 297 19.53 -15.70 7.27
C PHE A 297 20.57 -14.97 8.11
N LEU A 298 20.18 -14.43 9.27
CA LEU A 298 21.12 -13.81 10.20
C LEU A 298 22.13 -14.84 10.75
N ASN A 299 21.66 -16.04 11.08
CA ASN A 299 22.50 -17.11 11.58
C ASN A 299 23.42 -17.69 10.47
N ASP A 300 22.90 -17.78 9.23
CA ASP A 300 23.59 -18.37 8.08
C ASP A 300 24.50 -17.34 7.35
N LEU A 301 24.50 -16.07 7.78
CA LEU A 301 25.26 -15.00 7.12
C LEU A 301 26.75 -15.32 6.91
N PRO A 302 27.47 -15.96 7.88
CA PRO A 302 28.87 -16.32 7.69
C PRO A 302 29.11 -17.28 6.52
N HIS A 303 28.11 -18.06 6.10
CA HIS A 303 28.23 -19.01 4.98
C HIS A 303 28.16 -18.34 3.60
N TYR A 304 27.79 -17.07 3.55
CA TYR A 304 27.72 -16.27 2.32
C TYR A 304 28.92 -15.31 2.17
N GLN A 305 29.80 -15.28 3.15
CA GLN A 305 31.07 -14.54 3.10
C GLN A 305 32.10 -15.38 2.35
#